data_7bc2631f3040a85368b2dca2744b0ab4
#
_entry.id   7bc2631f3040a85368b2dca2744b0ab4
#
_cell.length_a   1.000
_cell.length_b   1.000
_cell.length_c   1.000
_cell.angle_alpha   90.00
_cell.angle_beta   90.00
_cell.angle_gamma   90.00
#
_symmetry.space_group_name_H-M   'P 1'
#
loop_
_entity.id
_entity.type
_entity.pdbx_description
1 polymer ?
#
loop_
_entity_poly.entity_id
_entity_poly.type
_entity_poly.pdbx_seq_one_letter_code
_entity_poly.pdbx_strand_id
1 'polypeptide(L)'
;MNPAHPFPAPAPTDIAIVGTPQRFPVHRIYCIGRNYEEHAREMNATVSLDAPVFFMKPADAIVTDDADVPYPSATTDLHHEIELVVALQSGGRDLDAATAQAAIFGYAVGLDLTRRDLQARAKAKALPWDTAKGFDASAPIGAI
;
A
#
# COMPACT_ATOMS: atom_id res chain seq x y z
N MET A 1 0.24 31.50 13.66
CA MET A 1 -0.73 31.64 12.54
C MET A 1 -0.41 30.55 11.53
N ASN A 2 -1.39 29.72 11.18
CA ASN A 2 -1.18 28.77 10.07
C ASN A 2 -1.04 29.56 8.76
N PRO A 3 -0.10 29.18 7.88
CA PRO A 3 0.03 29.82 6.58
C PRO A 3 -1.28 29.68 5.77
N ALA A 4 -1.69 30.74 5.08
CA ALA A 4 -2.83 30.68 4.18
C ALA A 4 -2.44 29.91 2.92
N HIS A 5 -3.23 28.90 2.53
CA HIS A 5 -3.05 28.19 1.27
C HIS A 5 -3.93 28.83 0.18
N PRO A 6 -3.49 28.86 -1.09
CA PRO A 6 -4.28 29.41 -2.20
C PRO A 6 -5.52 28.56 -2.54
N PHE A 7 -5.56 27.32 -2.08
CA PHE A 7 -6.67 26.35 -2.17
C PHE A 7 -6.69 25.47 -0.91
N PRO A 8 -7.81 24.81 -0.59
CA PRO A 8 -7.91 23.96 0.58
C PRO A 8 -6.84 22.85 0.58
N ALA A 9 -6.22 22.61 1.73
CA ALA A 9 -5.34 21.45 1.89
C ALA A 9 -6.16 20.14 1.74
N PRO A 10 -5.57 19.07 1.16
CA PRO A 10 -6.22 17.76 1.15
C PRO A 10 -6.58 17.32 2.56
N ALA A 11 -7.71 16.64 2.70
CA ALA A 11 -8.06 16.02 3.98
C ALA A 11 -7.02 14.94 4.34
N PRO A 12 -6.68 14.77 5.62
CA PRO A 12 -5.86 13.65 6.05
C PRO A 12 -6.53 12.32 5.66
N THR A 13 -5.74 11.38 5.16
CA THR A 13 -6.19 10.01 4.91
C THR A 13 -6.15 9.23 6.21
N ASP A 14 -7.21 8.52 6.51
CA ASP A 14 -7.30 7.67 7.70
C ASP A 14 -8.13 6.40 7.43
N ILE A 15 -8.00 5.41 8.30
CA ILE A 15 -8.67 4.10 8.21
C ILE A 15 -9.46 3.87 9.50
N ALA A 16 -10.65 3.29 9.40
CA ALA A 16 -11.45 2.91 10.56
C ALA A 16 -10.70 1.91 11.45
N ILE A 17 -10.89 2.02 12.77
CA ILE A 17 -10.38 1.05 13.75
C ILE A 17 -11.59 0.29 14.31
N VAL A 18 -11.52 -1.05 14.26
CA VAL A 18 -12.60 -1.92 14.74
C VAL A 18 -12.91 -1.66 16.21
N GLY A 19 -14.20 -1.51 16.54
CA GLY A 19 -14.68 -1.36 17.92
C GLY A 19 -14.48 0.02 18.56
N THR A 20 -14.06 1.03 17.79
CA THR A 20 -13.87 2.39 18.30
C THR A 20 -14.26 3.44 17.26
N PRO A 21 -14.71 4.65 17.67
CA PRO A 21 -14.90 5.76 16.73
C PRO A 21 -13.61 6.44 16.29
N GLN A 22 -12.46 6.04 16.83
CA GLN A 22 -11.17 6.57 16.43
C GLN A 22 -10.77 6.06 15.04
N ARG A 23 -9.92 6.82 14.37
CA ARG A 23 -9.41 6.46 13.05
C ARG A 23 -7.88 6.46 13.07
N PHE A 24 -7.28 5.55 12.31
CA PHE A 24 -5.83 5.43 12.20
C PHE A 24 -5.33 6.37 11.09
N PRO A 25 -4.50 7.39 11.42
CA PRO A 25 -3.99 8.32 10.41
C PRO A 25 -2.92 7.67 9.55
N VAL A 26 -3.08 7.75 8.24
CA VAL A 26 -2.11 7.18 7.29
C VAL A 26 -1.20 8.26 6.77
N HIS A 27 0.12 8.02 6.86
CA HIS A 27 1.13 8.91 6.31
C HIS A 27 1.82 8.31 5.08
N ARG A 28 2.20 7.05 5.13
CA ARG A 28 2.88 6.34 4.04
C ARG A 28 2.42 4.91 3.95
N ILE A 29 2.42 4.38 2.71
CA ILE A 29 2.18 2.97 2.44
C ILE A 29 3.44 2.41 1.79
N TYR A 30 4.12 1.53 2.49
CA TYR A 30 5.22 0.74 1.94
C TYR A 30 4.70 -0.64 1.60
N CYS A 31 4.98 -1.10 0.39
CA CYS A 31 4.60 -2.42 -0.09
C CYS A 31 5.86 -3.26 -0.27
N ILE A 32 5.75 -4.57 0.02
CA ILE A 32 6.84 -5.52 -0.13
C ILE A 32 6.46 -6.47 -1.26
N GLY A 33 7.12 -6.32 -2.40
CA GLY A 33 6.90 -7.19 -3.54
C GLY A 33 7.60 -8.55 -3.39
N ARG A 34 7.01 -9.59 -3.97
CA ARG A 34 7.54 -10.97 -3.96
C ARG A 34 7.70 -11.56 -2.56
N ASN A 35 6.81 -11.22 -1.64
CA ASN A 35 6.87 -11.66 -0.24
C ASN A 35 6.23 -13.03 0.00
N TYR A 36 5.41 -13.53 -0.92
CA TYR A 36 4.75 -14.83 -0.85
C TYR A 36 5.43 -15.81 -1.81
N GLU A 37 5.85 -16.98 -1.31
CA GLU A 37 6.60 -17.98 -2.10
C GLU A 37 5.82 -18.49 -3.32
N GLU A 38 4.52 -18.72 -3.18
CA GLU A 38 3.68 -19.18 -4.29
C GLU A 38 3.62 -18.14 -5.40
N HIS A 39 3.35 -16.89 -5.04
CA HIS A 39 3.33 -15.78 -6.00
C HIS A 39 4.72 -15.55 -6.65
N ALA A 40 5.79 -15.69 -5.88
CA ALA A 40 7.15 -15.60 -6.44
C ALA A 40 7.40 -16.71 -7.46
N ARG A 41 6.94 -17.94 -7.21
CA ARG A 41 7.05 -19.08 -8.15
C ARG A 41 6.28 -18.85 -9.44
N GLU A 42 5.05 -18.34 -9.38
CA GLU A 42 4.24 -17.97 -10.56
C GLU A 42 4.96 -16.95 -11.45
N MET A 43 5.73 -16.06 -10.84
CA MET A 43 6.49 -15.00 -11.51
C MET A 43 7.90 -15.43 -11.93
N ASN A 44 8.25 -16.73 -11.83
CA ASN A 44 9.60 -17.25 -12.02
C ASN A 44 10.67 -16.50 -11.19
N ALA A 45 10.31 -16.11 -9.98
CA ALA A 45 11.15 -15.39 -9.04
C ALA A 45 11.32 -16.18 -7.74
N THR A 46 12.32 -15.82 -6.95
CA THR A 46 12.52 -16.36 -5.60
C THR A 46 12.24 -15.27 -4.56
N VAL A 47 11.67 -15.66 -3.42
CA VAL A 47 11.60 -14.78 -2.25
C VAL A 47 13.02 -14.57 -1.74
N SER A 48 13.42 -13.32 -1.58
CA SER A 48 14.70 -12.96 -0.96
C SER A 48 14.42 -12.13 0.28
N LEU A 49 14.61 -12.72 1.45
CA LEU A 49 14.49 -12.02 2.74
C LEU A 49 15.65 -11.04 2.96
N ASP A 50 16.81 -11.30 2.34
CA ASP A 50 17.99 -10.44 2.46
C ASP A 50 17.91 -9.17 1.60
N ALA A 51 17.07 -9.16 0.56
CA ALA A 51 16.89 -8.04 -0.35
C ALA A 51 15.41 -7.90 -0.77
N PRO A 52 14.52 -7.48 0.14
CA PRO A 52 13.11 -7.28 -0.19
C PRO A 52 12.93 -6.18 -1.22
N VAL A 53 12.01 -6.38 -2.16
CA VAL A 53 11.66 -5.37 -3.16
C VAL A 53 10.59 -4.46 -2.56
N PHE A 54 10.95 -3.20 -2.32
CA PHE A 54 10.01 -2.18 -1.86
C PHE A 54 9.47 -1.35 -3.02
N PHE A 55 8.20 -0.99 -2.91
CA PHE A 55 7.57 0.07 -3.68
C PHE A 55 6.56 0.79 -2.78
N MET A 56 5.96 1.85 -3.26
CA MET A 56 5.04 2.66 -2.46
C MET A 56 3.71 2.83 -3.20
N LYS A 57 2.66 3.00 -2.41
CA LYS A 57 1.40 3.60 -2.85
C LYS A 57 1.22 4.95 -2.15
N PRO A 58 0.67 5.97 -2.82
CA PRO A 58 0.30 7.21 -2.16
C PRO A 58 -0.72 6.96 -1.04
N ALA A 59 -0.65 7.72 0.05
CA ALA A 59 -1.63 7.57 1.13
C ALA A 59 -3.06 7.90 0.67
N ASP A 60 -3.21 8.86 -0.24
CA ASP A 60 -4.47 9.27 -0.84
C ASP A 60 -5.02 8.30 -1.91
N ALA A 61 -4.27 7.24 -2.24
CA ALA A 61 -4.77 6.13 -3.05
C ALA A 61 -5.66 5.13 -2.28
N ILE A 62 -5.82 5.33 -0.96
CA ILE A 62 -6.66 4.48 -0.12
C ILE A 62 -8.13 4.64 -0.49
N VAL A 63 -8.82 3.50 -0.57
CA VAL A 63 -10.29 3.40 -0.58
C VAL A 63 -10.70 2.66 0.67
N THR A 64 -11.60 3.23 1.46
CA THR A 64 -12.04 2.70 2.76
C THR A 64 -13.55 2.87 2.93
N ASP A 65 -14.07 2.37 4.05
CA ASP A 65 -15.46 2.57 4.47
C ASP A 65 -16.48 2.05 3.42
N ASP A 66 -16.18 0.88 2.83
CA ASP A 66 -17.02 0.18 1.82
C ASP A 66 -17.31 1.01 0.55
N ALA A 67 -16.47 2.00 0.25
CA ALA A 67 -16.62 2.79 -0.97
C ALA A 67 -16.28 1.97 -2.22
N ASP A 68 -16.97 2.26 -3.31
CA ASP A 68 -16.71 1.64 -4.61
C ASP A 68 -15.29 1.95 -5.13
N VAL A 69 -14.65 0.94 -5.69
CA VAL A 69 -13.35 1.09 -6.35
C VAL A 69 -13.55 1.35 -7.84
N PRO A 70 -13.23 2.53 -8.35
CA PRO A 70 -13.38 2.82 -9.77
C PRO A 70 -12.37 2.00 -10.59
N TYR A 71 -12.85 1.37 -11.68
CA TYR A 71 -11.94 0.70 -12.60
C TYR A 71 -11.07 1.74 -13.34
N PRO A 72 -9.74 1.66 -13.26
CA PRO A 72 -8.86 2.69 -13.86
C PRO A 72 -8.90 2.65 -15.40
N SER A 73 -9.00 3.83 -16.02
CA SER A 73 -9.13 3.96 -17.48
C SER A 73 -7.88 3.59 -18.28
N ALA A 74 -6.70 3.58 -17.66
CA ALA A 74 -5.41 3.43 -18.35
C ALA A 74 -4.88 2.00 -18.41
N THR A 75 -5.72 1.00 -18.18
CA THR A 75 -5.35 -0.41 -18.22
C THR A 75 -6.48 -1.27 -18.80
N THR A 76 -6.12 -2.39 -19.38
CA THR A 76 -7.04 -3.46 -19.77
C THR A 76 -6.81 -4.74 -18.97
N ASP A 77 -5.90 -4.70 -17.99
CA ASP A 77 -5.45 -5.87 -17.21
C ASP A 77 -5.21 -5.45 -15.75
N LEU A 78 -6.31 -5.26 -15.00
CA LEU A 78 -6.27 -4.93 -13.59
C LEU A 78 -6.31 -6.19 -12.74
N HIS A 79 -5.27 -6.41 -11.96
CA HIS A 79 -5.22 -7.48 -10.97
C HIS A 79 -5.50 -6.95 -9.57
N HIS A 80 -6.15 -7.77 -8.74
CA HIS A 80 -6.24 -7.60 -7.29
C HIS A 80 -5.23 -8.54 -6.63
N GLU A 81 -4.37 -8.00 -5.80
CA GLU A 81 -3.44 -8.77 -4.97
C GLU A 81 -3.89 -8.59 -3.52
N ILE A 82 -4.37 -9.67 -2.87
CA ILE A 82 -4.80 -9.62 -1.48
C ILE A 82 -3.57 -9.63 -0.59
N GLU A 83 -3.51 -8.65 0.33
CA GLU A 83 -2.34 -8.41 1.17
C GLU A 83 -2.71 -8.29 2.65
N LEU A 84 -1.81 -8.74 3.52
CA LEU A 84 -1.82 -8.41 4.94
C LEU A 84 -1.28 -6.99 5.12
N VAL A 85 -2.14 -6.11 5.58
CA VAL A 85 -1.74 -4.75 5.98
C VAL A 85 -1.31 -4.74 7.43
N VAL A 86 -0.13 -4.19 7.70
CA VAL A 86 0.41 -3.99 9.05
C VAL A 86 0.42 -2.50 9.36
N ALA A 87 -0.39 -2.07 10.32
CA ALA A 87 -0.43 -0.71 10.80
C ALA A 87 0.62 -0.50 11.89
N LEU A 88 1.47 0.52 11.74
CA LEU A 88 2.53 0.83 12.70
C LEU A 88 2.20 2.12 13.46
N GLN A 89 2.17 2.04 14.80
CA GLN A 89 1.95 3.18 15.69
C GLN A 89 3.19 4.03 15.92
N SER A 90 4.36 3.50 15.62
CA SER A 90 5.64 4.18 15.77
C SER A 90 6.64 3.71 14.72
N GLY A 91 7.69 4.47 14.53
CA GLY A 91 8.83 4.10 13.69
C GLY A 91 10.11 4.03 14.48
N GLY A 92 11.22 3.69 13.81
CA GLY A 92 12.54 3.64 14.41
C GLY A 92 13.62 3.41 13.37
N ARG A 93 14.85 3.29 13.84
CA ARG A 93 16.02 2.96 13.03
C ARG A 93 16.76 1.81 13.70
N ASP A 94 17.22 0.86 12.89
CA ASP A 94 18.03 -0.27 13.33
C ASP A 94 17.36 -1.04 14.49
N LEU A 95 16.04 -1.23 14.42
CA LEU A 95 15.24 -1.91 15.43
C LEU A 95 15.55 -3.40 15.44
N ASP A 96 15.67 -3.99 16.61
CA ASP A 96 15.61 -5.43 16.76
C ASP A 96 14.18 -5.96 16.53
N ALA A 97 14.04 -7.26 16.35
CA ALA A 97 12.76 -7.89 16.02
C ALA A 97 11.69 -7.63 17.10
N ALA A 98 12.05 -7.65 18.38
CA ALA A 98 11.11 -7.44 19.48
C ALA A 98 10.59 -6.00 19.50
N THR A 99 11.46 -5.03 19.32
CA THR A 99 11.10 -3.60 19.25
C THR A 99 10.28 -3.30 17.99
N ALA A 100 10.62 -3.90 16.85
CA ALA A 100 9.85 -3.75 15.62
C ALA A 100 8.44 -4.34 15.78
N GLN A 101 8.31 -5.50 16.42
CA GLN A 101 7.02 -6.12 16.72
C GLN A 101 6.17 -5.26 17.66
N ALA A 102 6.77 -4.63 18.66
CA ALA A 102 6.09 -3.72 19.60
C ALA A 102 5.58 -2.43 18.91
N ALA A 103 6.11 -2.07 17.75
CA ALA A 103 5.64 -0.95 16.94
C ALA A 103 4.36 -1.24 16.16
N ILE A 104 3.92 -2.49 16.09
CA ILE A 104 2.68 -2.88 15.40
C ILE A 104 1.48 -2.42 16.23
N PHE A 105 0.59 -1.63 15.59
CA PHE A 105 -0.68 -1.21 16.15
C PHE A 105 -1.78 -2.26 15.90
N GLY A 106 -1.84 -2.80 14.67
CA GLY A 106 -2.87 -3.76 14.29
C GLY A 106 -2.70 -4.22 12.84
N TYR A 107 -3.69 -4.94 12.37
CA TYR A 107 -3.69 -5.56 11.05
C TYR A 107 -5.01 -5.30 10.32
N ALA A 108 -4.95 -5.27 9.00
CA ALA A 108 -6.12 -5.23 8.13
C ALA A 108 -5.90 -6.10 6.90
N VAL A 109 -6.96 -6.33 6.15
CA VAL A 109 -6.88 -6.86 4.79
C VAL A 109 -6.84 -5.68 3.83
N GLY A 110 -5.95 -5.72 2.85
CA GLY A 110 -5.89 -4.74 1.78
C GLY A 110 -5.79 -5.38 0.40
N LEU A 111 -6.00 -4.55 -0.61
CA LEU A 111 -5.76 -4.93 -2.00
C LEU A 111 -4.65 -4.06 -2.57
N ASP A 112 -3.59 -4.69 -3.08
CA ASP A 112 -2.61 -4.05 -3.93
C ASP A 112 -3.10 -4.12 -5.38
N LEU A 113 -3.98 -3.19 -5.76
CA LEU A 113 -4.46 -3.13 -7.14
C LEU A 113 -3.30 -2.81 -8.09
N THR A 114 -3.20 -3.63 -9.13
CA THR A 114 -2.06 -3.60 -10.04
C THR A 114 -2.54 -3.53 -11.48
N ARG A 115 -2.13 -2.49 -12.21
CA ARG A 115 -2.24 -2.42 -13.67
C ARG A 115 -1.15 -3.33 -14.26
N ARG A 116 -1.49 -4.60 -14.46
CA ARG A 116 -0.51 -5.65 -14.79
C ARG A 116 0.20 -5.42 -16.11
N ASP A 117 -0.50 -4.95 -17.10
CA ASP A 117 0.04 -4.59 -18.41
C ASP A 117 1.09 -3.46 -18.30
N LEU A 118 0.85 -2.45 -17.47
CA LEU A 118 1.82 -1.37 -17.23
C LEU A 118 3.02 -1.87 -16.43
N GLN A 119 2.80 -2.72 -15.43
CA GLN A 119 3.89 -3.32 -14.66
C GLN A 119 4.80 -4.18 -15.55
N ALA A 120 4.23 -4.98 -16.45
CA ALA A 120 5.01 -5.79 -17.40
C ALA A 120 5.90 -4.91 -18.30
N ARG A 121 5.34 -3.82 -18.82
CA ARG A 121 6.10 -2.84 -19.63
C ARG A 121 7.23 -2.18 -18.84
N ALA A 122 6.96 -1.80 -17.58
CA ALA A 122 7.97 -1.20 -16.70
C ALA A 122 9.10 -2.19 -16.39
N LYS A 123 8.76 -3.46 -16.05
CA LYS A 123 9.74 -4.52 -15.81
C LYS A 123 10.64 -4.77 -17.03
N ALA A 124 10.07 -4.85 -18.23
CA ALA A 124 10.79 -5.08 -19.46
C ALA A 124 11.83 -3.99 -19.79
N LYS A 125 11.62 -2.78 -19.27
CA LYS A 125 12.48 -1.60 -19.49
C LYS A 125 13.28 -1.20 -18.25
N ALA A 126 13.25 -1.98 -17.19
CA ALA A 126 13.84 -1.66 -15.88
C ALA A 126 13.42 -0.27 -15.34
N LEU A 127 12.15 0.10 -15.55
CA LEU A 127 11.56 1.36 -15.07
C LEU A 127 10.85 1.18 -13.73
N PRO A 128 10.65 2.25 -12.96
CA PRO A 128 9.82 2.26 -11.76
C PRO A 128 8.37 1.79 -12.02
N TRP A 129 7.73 1.27 -10.97
CA TRP A 129 6.37 0.70 -11.08
C TRP A 129 5.26 1.70 -10.71
N ASP A 130 5.57 2.96 -10.48
CA ASP A 130 4.63 3.96 -9.95
C ASP A 130 3.33 4.02 -10.74
N THR A 131 3.39 4.07 -12.06
CA THR A 131 2.19 4.10 -12.92
C THR A 131 1.35 2.83 -12.85
N ALA A 132 1.95 1.71 -12.46
CA ALA A 132 1.28 0.41 -12.34
C ALA A 132 0.74 0.14 -10.94
N LYS A 133 1.34 0.72 -9.90
CA LYS A 133 1.10 0.43 -8.49
C LYS A 133 0.57 1.62 -7.68
N GLY A 134 0.97 2.85 -8.02
CA GLY A 134 0.68 4.07 -7.25
C GLY A 134 -0.37 4.98 -7.90
N PHE A 135 -1.40 4.41 -8.55
CA PHE A 135 -2.49 5.17 -9.16
C PHE A 135 -3.64 5.42 -8.16
N ASP A 136 -4.52 6.36 -8.50
CA ASP A 136 -5.68 6.74 -7.67
C ASP A 136 -6.57 5.53 -7.37
N ALA A 137 -7.04 5.42 -6.13
CA ALA A 137 -7.85 4.32 -5.63
C ALA A 137 -7.19 2.93 -5.76
N SER A 138 -5.86 2.86 -5.76
CA SER A 138 -5.11 1.61 -5.92
C SER A 138 -4.90 0.81 -4.64
N ALA A 139 -5.33 1.32 -3.48
CA ALA A 139 -5.14 0.73 -2.16
C ALA A 139 -6.45 0.61 -1.36
N PRO A 140 -7.41 -0.23 -1.76
CA PRO A 140 -8.53 -0.56 -0.90
C PRO A 140 -8.04 -1.25 0.38
N ILE A 141 -8.42 -0.73 1.55
CA ILE A 141 -7.99 -1.25 2.86
C ILE A 141 -9.20 -1.29 3.80
N GLY A 142 -9.43 -2.45 4.41
CA GLY A 142 -10.44 -2.63 5.44
C GLY A 142 -10.06 -1.99 6.78
N ALA A 143 -10.96 -2.06 7.76
CA ALA A 143 -10.71 -1.56 9.10
C ALA A 143 -9.58 -2.35 9.80
N ILE A 144 -8.78 -1.65 10.65
CA ILE A 144 -7.68 -2.19 11.45
C ILE A 144 -8.22 -2.79 12.76
#